data_7b09b11e85fb436b4da90c2f2836f5e0
#
_entry.id   7b09b11e85fb436b4da90c2f2836f5e0
#
_cell.length_a   1.000
_cell.length_b   1.000
_cell.length_c   1.000
_cell.angle_alpha   90.00
_cell.angle_beta   90.00
_cell.angle_gamma   90.00
#
_symmetry.space_group_name_H-M   'P 1'
#
loop_
_entity.id
_entity.type
_entity.pdbx_description
1 polymer ?
#
loop_
_entity_poly.entity_id
_entity_poly.type
_entity_poly.pdbx_seq_one_letter_code
_entity_poly.pdbx_strand_id
1 'polypeptide(L)'
;MKKNTYTIPLALVFSLFFLWAISSNLLPTMIRQLMKTCELNTFEASFTETAYWLAYFIFPIPIAMFMKRYSYKAGIIFGLLLATVGGLLFFPAAILKEYWAYLCIFFIIATGMRFLETAANPYVTVLGAPETAPRRLNLAQSFNGLGAFIAAMFLSKLILSGTHYTRETLPVDYPGGWQAYIQLETDAMKLPYLILALLLLAIAVVFVFSKLPKIGDEGAEPASGKKEKLIDFDVLKRSHLRWGVIAQFFYNGGQTAINSLFLVYCCTYAGLPEDTATTFFGLYMLAFLLGRWIGTGLMVKFRPQDMLLVYALMNILLCGVVMLWGGMIGLYAMLAISFFMSIMYPTQFSLALKGLGNQTKSGSAFLVMAIVGNACLPQLTAYFMHVNEHIYYVAYGIPMICFAFCAYYGWKGYKVID
;
A
#
# COMPACT_ATOMS: atom_id res chain seq x y z
N MET A 1 -33.67 -15.51 -4.20
CA MET A 1 -32.83 -14.78 -5.16
C MET A 1 -32.58 -13.33 -4.66
N LYS A 2 -31.51 -13.11 -3.85
CA LYS A 2 -31.06 -11.76 -3.44
C LYS A 2 -29.64 -11.53 -3.98
N LYS A 3 -29.42 -11.82 -5.27
CA LYS A 3 -28.07 -11.91 -5.85
C LYS A 3 -27.42 -10.59 -6.30
N ASN A 4 -28.13 -9.45 -6.30
CA ASN A 4 -27.62 -8.22 -6.93
C ASN A 4 -27.46 -6.99 -6.01
N THR A 5 -27.73 -7.09 -4.71
CA THR A 5 -27.78 -5.91 -3.85
C THR A 5 -26.37 -5.34 -3.56
N TYR A 6 -25.31 -6.15 -3.61
CA TYR A 6 -23.95 -5.75 -3.26
C TYR A 6 -23.02 -5.49 -4.46
N THR A 7 -23.47 -5.76 -5.71
CA THR A 7 -22.58 -5.64 -6.90
C THR A 7 -22.14 -4.21 -7.14
N ILE A 8 -23.07 -3.25 -7.11
CA ILE A 8 -22.76 -1.83 -7.31
C ILE A 8 -21.89 -1.28 -6.16
N PRO A 9 -22.23 -1.48 -4.87
CA PRO A 9 -21.35 -1.11 -3.76
C PRO A 9 -19.95 -1.68 -3.88
N LEU A 10 -19.78 -2.95 -4.23
CA LEU A 10 -18.48 -3.59 -4.41
C LEU A 10 -17.70 -2.96 -5.56
N ALA A 11 -18.33 -2.73 -6.72
CA ALA A 11 -17.67 -2.09 -7.86
C ALA A 11 -17.17 -0.69 -7.52
N LEU A 12 -17.97 0.10 -6.80
CA LEU A 12 -17.58 1.42 -6.33
C LEU A 12 -16.39 1.35 -5.36
N VAL A 13 -16.40 0.39 -4.43
CA VAL A 13 -15.29 0.24 -3.49
C VAL A 13 -14.03 -0.26 -4.22
N PHE A 14 -14.14 -1.12 -5.23
CA PHE A 14 -13.01 -1.56 -6.05
C PHE A 14 -12.34 -0.39 -6.80
N SER A 15 -13.11 0.61 -7.25
CA SER A 15 -12.55 1.82 -7.85
C SER A 15 -11.69 2.61 -6.85
N LEU A 16 -11.99 2.58 -5.55
CA LEU A 16 -11.17 3.22 -4.52
C LEU A 16 -9.79 2.56 -4.41
N PHE A 17 -9.73 1.23 -4.46
CA PHE A 17 -8.46 0.50 -4.43
C PHE A 17 -7.59 0.83 -5.65
N PHE A 18 -8.21 0.98 -6.80
CA PHE A 18 -7.54 1.38 -8.03
C PHE A 18 -6.95 2.79 -7.93
N LEU A 19 -7.76 3.80 -7.53
CA LEU A 19 -7.32 5.18 -7.40
C LEU A 19 -6.28 5.39 -6.29
N TRP A 20 -6.46 4.71 -5.16
CA TRP A 20 -5.48 4.72 -4.09
C TRP A 20 -4.12 4.21 -4.57
N ALA A 21 -4.11 3.11 -5.32
CA ALA A 21 -2.87 2.57 -5.86
C ALA A 21 -2.18 3.52 -6.84
N ILE A 22 -2.94 4.20 -7.70
CA ILE A 22 -2.39 5.22 -8.60
C ILE A 22 -1.68 6.29 -7.77
N SER A 23 -2.36 6.88 -6.79
CA SER A 23 -1.80 7.94 -5.95
C SER A 23 -0.52 7.52 -5.23
N SER A 24 -0.52 6.32 -4.63
CA SER A 24 0.62 5.82 -3.86
C SER A 24 1.83 5.48 -4.74
N ASN A 25 1.61 4.98 -5.95
CA ASN A 25 2.69 4.55 -6.84
C ASN A 25 3.24 5.69 -7.72
N LEU A 26 2.66 6.87 -7.68
CA LEU A 26 3.26 8.08 -8.25
C LEU A 26 4.29 8.72 -7.33
N LEU A 27 4.30 8.40 -6.03
CA LEU A 27 5.19 9.03 -5.05
C LEU A 27 6.68 8.91 -5.40
N PRO A 28 7.23 7.73 -5.77
CA PRO A 28 8.65 7.61 -6.13
C PRO A 28 9.04 8.48 -7.33
N THR A 29 8.15 8.59 -8.33
CA THR A 29 8.34 9.45 -9.49
C THR A 29 8.37 10.92 -9.09
N MET A 30 7.48 11.32 -8.16
CA MET A 30 7.43 12.69 -7.65
C MET A 30 8.64 13.05 -6.81
N ILE A 31 9.17 12.13 -6.02
CA ILE A 31 10.41 12.36 -5.26
C ILE A 31 11.55 12.69 -6.22
N ARG A 32 11.71 11.92 -7.30
CA ARG A 32 12.71 12.21 -8.34
C ARG A 32 12.50 13.58 -8.99
N GLN A 33 11.26 13.95 -9.24
CA GLN A 33 10.92 15.23 -9.85
C GLN A 33 11.22 16.39 -8.88
N LEU A 34 10.93 16.25 -7.59
CA LEU A 34 11.25 17.24 -6.57
C LEU A 34 12.76 17.40 -6.37
N MET A 35 13.53 16.32 -6.47
CA MET A 35 15.00 16.41 -6.45
C MET A 35 15.52 17.33 -7.55
N LYS A 36 14.90 17.33 -8.75
CA LYS A 36 15.28 18.23 -9.84
C LYS A 36 14.78 19.66 -9.59
N THR A 37 13.48 19.80 -9.31
CA THR A 37 12.81 21.12 -9.28
C THR A 37 13.14 21.95 -8.04
N CYS A 38 13.44 21.31 -6.92
CA CYS A 38 13.84 21.95 -5.67
C CYS A 38 15.34 21.80 -5.37
N GLU A 39 16.12 21.21 -6.30
CA GLU A 39 17.57 20.99 -6.18
C GLU A 39 17.95 20.22 -4.88
N LEU A 40 17.18 19.18 -4.53
CA LEU A 40 17.34 18.43 -3.29
C LEU A 40 18.39 17.32 -3.43
N ASN A 41 19.15 17.11 -2.38
CA ASN A 41 19.94 15.89 -2.25
C ASN A 41 19.04 14.69 -1.84
N THR A 42 19.60 13.48 -1.89
CA THR A 42 18.86 12.24 -1.61
C THR A 42 18.29 12.21 -0.18
N PHE A 43 19.03 12.76 0.78
CA PHE A 43 18.60 12.83 2.18
C PHE A 43 17.40 13.77 2.36
N GLU A 44 17.48 14.96 1.79
CA GLU A 44 16.36 15.93 1.82
C GLU A 44 15.13 15.37 1.14
N ALA A 45 15.27 14.74 -0.02
CA ALA A 45 14.17 14.13 -0.75
C ALA A 45 13.47 13.02 0.03
N SER A 46 14.18 12.32 0.92
CA SER A 46 13.62 11.26 1.76
C SER A 46 12.54 11.74 2.75
N PHE A 47 12.55 13.04 3.10
CA PHE A 47 11.48 13.63 3.92
C PHE A 47 10.11 13.59 3.25
N THR A 48 10.04 13.55 1.92
CA THR A 48 8.77 13.36 1.18
C THR A 48 8.17 12.00 1.52
N GLU A 49 8.98 10.96 1.51
CA GLU A 49 8.55 9.60 1.87
C GLU A 49 8.18 9.52 3.36
N THR A 50 8.98 10.15 4.21
CA THR A 50 8.71 10.23 5.66
C THR A 50 7.37 10.91 5.93
N ALA A 51 7.08 12.05 5.30
CA ALA A 51 5.79 12.75 5.43
C ALA A 51 4.62 11.86 5.01
N TYR A 52 4.79 11.11 3.92
CA TYR A 52 3.78 10.17 3.43
C TYR A 52 3.54 9.01 4.40
N TRP A 53 4.59 8.36 4.93
CA TRP A 53 4.47 7.22 5.84
C TRP A 53 4.03 7.64 7.25
N LEU A 54 4.32 8.85 7.68
CA LEU A 54 3.87 9.39 8.96
C LEU A 54 2.34 9.39 9.08
N ALA A 55 1.64 9.62 7.97
CA ALA A 55 0.19 9.55 7.91
C ALA A 55 -0.35 8.15 8.25
N TYR A 56 0.39 7.07 7.93
CA TYR A 56 0.00 5.69 8.28
C TYR A 56 0.03 5.42 9.78
N PHE A 57 0.91 6.08 10.49
CA PHE A 57 1.02 5.88 11.92
C PHE A 57 0.02 6.75 12.70
N ILE A 58 -0.15 8.01 12.29
CA ILE A 58 -0.94 8.99 13.03
C ILE A 58 -2.44 8.81 12.82
N PHE A 59 -2.90 8.61 11.58
CA PHE A 59 -4.30 8.80 11.24
C PHE A 59 -5.24 7.59 11.39
N PRO A 60 -4.83 6.31 11.39
CA PRO A 60 -5.79 5.20 11.44
C PRO A 60 -6.74 5.24 12.64
N ILE A 61 -6.25 5.64 13.82
CA ILE A 61 -7.08 5.79 15.03
C ILE A 61 -8.07 6.95 14.89
N PRO A 62 -7.66 8.20 14.60
CA PRO A 62 -8.59 9.30 14.32
C PRO A 62 -9.62 8.97 13.23
N ILE A 63 -9.21 8.28 12.18
CA ILE A 63 -10.11 7.85 11.09
C ILE A 63 -11.17 6.85 11.59
N ALA A 64 -10.74 5.86 12.39
CA ALA A 64 -11.69 4.90 12.96
C ALA A 64 -12.70 5.60 13.89
N MET A 65 -12.26 6.60 14.69
CA MET A 65 -13.14 7.43 15.51
C MET A 65 -14.13 8.22 14.66
N PHE A 66 -13.65 8.82 13.55
CA PHE A 66 -14.51 9.53 12.60
C PHE A 66 -15.56 8.59 11.99
N MET A 67 -15.15 7.40 11.55
CA MET A 67 -16.06 6.42 10.96
C MET A 67 -17.10 5.88 11.96
N LYS A 68 -16.73 5.73 13.24
CA LYS A 68 -17.70 5.36 14.28
C LYS A 68 -18.75 6.43 14.49
N ARG A 69 -18.34 7.70 14.45
CA ARG A 69 -19.27 8.82 14.66
C ARG A 69 -20.19 9.08 13.47
N TYR A 70 -19.69 8.91 12.26
CA TYR A 70 -20.43 9.30 11.05
C TYR A 70 -20.85 8.10 10.19
N SER A 71 -19.95 7.35 9.60
CA SER A 71 -20.13 6.08 8.88
C SER A 71 -18.90 5.75 8.03
N TYR A 72 -18.83 4.54 7.46
CA TYR A 72 -17.84 4.19 6.42
C TYR A 72 -17.96 5.10 5.18
N LYS A 73 -19.21 5.36 4.72
CA LYS A 73 -19.47 6.23 3.58
C LYS A 73 -18.93 7.65 3.79
N ALA A 74 -19.17 8.22 4.95
CA ALA A 74 -18.67 9.55 5.30
C ALA A 74 -17.13 9.59 5.32
N GLY A 75 -16.49 8.56 5.88
CA GLY A 75 -15.03 8.43 5.87
C GLY A 75 -14.46 8.36 4.46
N ILE A 76 -15.07 7.58 3.56
CA ILE A 76 -14.66 7.49 2.16
C ILE A 76 -14.79 8.85 1.45
N ILE A 77 -15.94 9.51 1.57
CA ILE A 77 -16.18 10.82 0.93
C ILE A 77 -15.18 11.86 1.45
N PHE A 78 -14.98 11.92 2.77
CA PHE A 78 -14.03 12.86 3.37
C PHE A 78 -12.60 12.60 2.88
N GLY A 79 -12.17 11.33 2.82
CA GLY A 79 -10.86 10.94 2.30
C GLY A 79 -10.65 11.33 0.84
N LEU A 80 -11.67 11.09 -0.01
CA LEU A 80 -11.65 11.49 -1.43
C LEU A 80 -11.54 13.01 -1.59
N LEU A 81 -12.32 13.77 -0.85
CA LEU A 81 -12.28 15.24 -0.89
C LEU A 81 -10.95 15.79 -0.40
N LEU A 82 -10.42 15.23 0.70
CA LEU A 82 -9.13 15.65 1.24
C LEU A 82 -7.99 15.40 0.24
N ALA A 83 -7.97 14.23 -0.39
CA ALA A 83 -6.98 13.90 -1.42
C ALA A 83 -7.17 14.76 -2.69
N THR A 84 -8.41 15.09 -3.07
CA THR A 84 -8.70 16.03 -4.15
C THR A 84 -8.11 17.40 -3.87
N VAL A 85 -8.34 17.94 -2.67
CA VAL A 85 -7.74 19.22 -2.25
C VAL A 85 -6.23 19.15 -2.32
N GLY A 86 -5.61 18.09 -1.79
CA GLY A 86 -4.17 17.90 -1.90
C GLY A 86 -3.66 17.91 -3.34
N GLY A 87 -4.35 17.21 -4.27
CA GLY A 87 -3.98 17.21 -5.69
C GLY A 87 -4.11 18.60 -6.35
N LEU A 88 -5.14 19.39 -6.00
CA LEU A 88 -5.31 20.74 -6.51
C LEU A 88 -4.28 21.74 -5.96
N LEU A 89 -3.77 21.50 -4.74
CA LEU A 89 -2.74 22.34 -4.14
C LEU A 89 -1.38 22.27 -4.85
N PHE A 90 -1.18 21.33 -5.79
CA PHE A 90 0.00 21.35 -6.66
C PHE A 90 0.11 22.63 -7.51
N PHE A 91 -1.01 23.24 -7.87
CA PHE A 91 -0.98 24.48 -8.66
C PHE A 91 -0.35 25.66 -7.89
N PRO A 92 -0.82 26.04 -6.70
CA PRO A 92 -0.16 27.08 -5.92
C PRO A 92 1.26 26.72 -5.48
N ALA A 93 1.54 25.43 -5.16
CA ALA A 93 2.88 25.00 -4.80
C ALA A 93 3.89 25.16 -5.94
N ALA A 94 3.46 24.92 -7.18
CA ALA A 94 4.29 25.14 -8.37
C ALA A 94 4.63 26.62 -8.62
N ILE A 95 3.85 27.54 -8.07
CA ILE A 95 4.14 28.98 -8.08
C ILE A 95 5.12 29.33 -6.97
N LEU A 96 4.90 28.78 -5.76
CA LEU A 96 5.77 29.02 -4.60
C LEU A 96 7.17 28.42 -4.79
N LYS A 97 7.27 27.25 -5.47
CA LYS A 97 8.51 26.48 -5.69
C LYS A 97 9.25 26.11 -4.40
N GLU A 98 8.53 26.04 -3.29
CA GLU A 98 9.08 25.74 -1.98
C GLU A 98 8.86 24.28 -1.61
N TYR A 99 9.92 23.58 -1.22
CA TYR A 99 9.86 22.15 -0.92
C TYR A 99 8.88 21.81 0.21
N TRP A 100 8.83 22.61 1.26
CA TRP A 100 7.91 22.40 2.38
C TRP A 100 6.42 22.40 1.95
N ALA A 101 6.06 23.16 0.91
CA ALA A 101 4.71 23.19 0.38
C ALA A 101 4.32 21.80 -0.21
N TYR A 102 5.25 21.17 -0.93
CA TYR A 102 5.04 19.81 -1.44
C TYR A 102 4.97 18.78 -0.33
N LEU A 103 5.77 18.89 0.74
CA LEU A 103 5.67 18.00 1.91
C LEU A 103 4.26 18.07 2.52
N CYS A 104 3.72 19.28 2.73
CA CYS A 104 2.35 19.47 3.21
C CYS A 104 1.32 18.84 2.28
N ILE A 105 1.46 19.02 0.97
CA ILE A 105 0.57 18.42 -0.03
C ILE A 105 0.59 16.90 0.05
N PHE A 106 1.77 16.29 0.07
CA PHE A 106 1.88 14.83 0.19
C PHE A 106 1.31 14.30 1.49
N PHE A 107 1.49 15.02 2.59
CA PHE A 107 0.87 14.67 3.86
C PHE A 107 -0.67 14.72 3.81
N ILE A 108 -1.24 15.74 3.15
CA ILE A 108 -2.70 15.87 2.93
C ILE A 108 -3.22 14.73 2.06
N ILE A 109 -2.57 14.46 0.91
CA ILE A 109 -2.94 13.37 0.01
C ILE A 109 -2.85 12.03 0.75
N ALA A 110 -1.73 11.78 1.44
CA ALA A 110 -1.54 10.57 2.22
C ALA A 110 -2.64 10.39 3.26
N THR A 111 -3.01 11.44 3.98
CA THR A 111 -4.10 11.41 4.95
C THR A 111 -5.41 11.02 4.28
N GLY A 112 -5.76 11.63 3.13
CA GLY A 112 -6.93 11.24 2.34
C GLY A 112 -6.91 9.77 1.95
N MET A 113 -5.77 9.27 1.47
CA MET A 113 -5.60 7.85 1.11
C MET A 113 -5.73 6.93 2.33
N ARG A 114 -5.31 7.37 3.53
CA ARG A 114 -5.52 6.58 4.78
C ARG A 114 -6.98 6.46 5.14
N PHE A 115 -7.78 7.51 4.91
CA PHE A 115 -9.24 7.42 5.06
C PHE A 115 -9.81 6.34 4.14
N LEU A 116 -9.39 6.30 2.88
CA LEU A 116 -9.86 5.28 1.94
C LEU A 116 -9.45 3.87 2.38
N GLU A 117 -8.20 3.67 2.73
CA GLU A 117 -7.67 2.36 3.13
C GLU A 117 -8.32 1.84 4.41
N THR A 118 -8.40 2.69 5.45
CA THR A 118 -8.99 2.33 6.75
C THR A 118 -10.49 2.07 6.64
N ALA A 119 -11.18 2.70 5.68
CA ALA A 119 -12.61 2.51 5.44
C ALA A 119 -12.90 1.36 4.46
N ALA A 120 -12.22 1.31 3.31
CA ALA A 120 -12.55 0.39 2.24
C ALA A 120 -12.20 -1.07 2.56
N ASN A 121 -11.04 -1.33 3.20
CA ASN A 121 -10.65 -2.68 3.57
C ASN A 121 -11.69 -3.38 4.46
N PRO A 122 -12.07 -2.84 5.64
CA PRO A 122 -13.08 -3.48 6.47
C PRO A 122 -14.47 -3.46 5.80
N TYR A 123 -14.81 -2.41 5.04
CA TYR A 123 -16.09 -2.33 4.37
C TYR A 123 -16.28 -3.48 3.36
N VAL A 124 -15.26 -3.81 2.56
CA VAL A 124 -15.29 -4.98 1.67
C VAL A 124 -15.48 -6.28 2.46
N THR A 125 -14.87 -6.42 3.63
CA THR A 125 -14.99 -7.65 4.43
C THR A 125 -16.39 -7.84 5.02
N VAL A 126 -17.10 -6.77 5.33
CA VAL A 126 -18.47 -6.84 5.90
C VAL A 126 -19.57 -6.84 4.83
N LEU A 127 -19.26 -6.49 3.56
CA LEU A 127 -20.20 -6.54 2.45
C LEU A 127 -20.42 -8.00 1.97
N GLY A 128 -21.33 -8.73 2.60
CA GLY A 128 -21.73 -10.09 2.21
C GLY A 128 -21.27 -11.16 3.21
N ALA A 129 -21.30 -12.44 2.80
CA ALA A 129 -21.04 -13.56 3.70
C ALA A 129 -19.61 -13.55 4.26
N PRO A 130 -19.41 -13.76 5.57
CA PRO A 130 -18.09 -13.75 6.22
C PRO A 130 -17.09 -14.74 5.62
N GLU A 131 -17.57 -15.90 5.14
CA GLU A 131 -16.75 -16.98 4.57
C GLU A 131 -16.03 -16.53 3.28
N THR A 132 -16.64 -15.61 2.53
CA THR A 132 -16.11 -15.10 1.26
C THR A 132 -15.35 -13.77 1.43
N ALA A 133 -15.24 -13.24 2.64
CA ALA A 133 -14.57 -11.96 2.92
C ALA A 133 -13.10 -11.95 2.44
N PRO A 134 -12.25 -12.98 2.68
CA PRO A 134 -10.88 -13.00 2.18
C PRO A 134 -10.80 -12.92 0.66
N ARG A 135 -11.67 -13.65 -0.04
CA ARG A 135 -11.74 -13.65 -1.50
C ARG A 135 -12.14 -12.27 -2.04
N ARG A 136 -13.14 -11.64 -1.44
CA ARG A 136 -13.60 -10.30 -1.84
C ARG A 136 -12.50 -9.26 -1.66
N LEU A 137 -11.81 -9.30 -0.52
CA LEU A 137 -10.74 -8.36 -0.25
C LEU A 137 -9.53 -8.59 -1.17
N ASN A 138 -9.18 -9.84 -1.46
CA ASN A 138 -8.15 -10.17 -2.45
C ASN A 138 -8.51 -9.67 -3.84
N LEU A 139 -9.78 -9.81 -4.25
CA LEU A 139 -10.25 -9.27 -5.52
C LEU A 139 -10.16 -7.74 -5.57
N ALA A 140 -10.57 -7.05 -4.49
CA ALA A 140 -10.43 -5.60 -4.38
C ALA A 140 -8.96 -5.16 -4.50
N GLN A 141 -8.07 -5.85 -3.81
CA GLN A 141 -6.64 -5.61 -3.87
C GLN A 141 -6.01 -5.96 -5.25
N SER A 142 -6.68 -6.76 -6.08
CA SER A 142 -6.25 -6.97 -7.46
C SER A 142 -6.43 -5.73 -8.32
N PHE A 143 -7.48 -4.93 -8.06
CA PHE A 143 -7.65 -3.61 -8.68
C PHE A 143 -6.59 -2.60 -8.19
N ASN A 144 -6.16 -2.72 -6.93
CA ASN A 144 -5.01 -1.97 -6.44
C ASN A 144 -3.74 -2.32 -7.25
N GLY A 145 -3.45 -3.60 -7.45
CA GLY A 145 -2.31 -4.04 -8.26
C GLY A 145 -2.38 -3.51 -9.71
N LEU A 146 -3.56 -3.48 -10.32
CA LEU A 146 -3.78 -2.91 -11.65
C LEU A 146 -3.51 -1.40 -11.67
N GLY A 147 -3.99 -0.67 -10.65
CA GLY A 147 -3.73 0.77 -10.51
C GLY A 147 -2.24 1.08 -10.35
N ALA A 148 -1.52 0.29 -9.56
CA ALA A 148 -0.08 0.39 -9.39
C ALA A 148 0.68 0.19 -10.72
N PHE A 149 0.30 -0.83 -11.48
CA PHE A 149 0.86 -1.10 -12.80
C PHE A 149 0.64 0.07 -13.77
N ILE A 150 -0.58 0.60 -13.86
CA ILE A 150 -0.91 1.73 -14.73
C ILE A 150 -0.15 2.99 -14.32
N ALA A 151 -0.05 3.27 -13.01
CA ALA A 151 0.71 4.40 -12.51
C ALA A 151 2.18 4.32 -12.91
N ALA A 152 2.82 3.16 -12.70
CA ALA A 152 4.23 2.96 -13.00
C ALA A 152 4.54 3.00 -14.51
N MET A 153 3.71 2.36 -15.34
CA MET A 153 3.99 2.22 -16.78
C MET A 153 3.59 3.42 -17.62
N PHE A 154 2.51 4.11 -17.23
CA PHE A 154 1.93 5.18 -18.08
C PHE A 154 2.01 6.55 -17.42
N LEU A 155 1.54 6.69 -16.18
CA LEU A 155 1.43 8.01 -15.55
C LEU A 155 2.80 8.58 -15.14
N SER A 156 3.74 7.73 -14.75
CA SER A 156 5.11 8.18 -14.46
C SER A 156 5.80 8.81 -15.66
N LYS A 157 5.47 8.36 -16.88
CA LYS A 157 6.00 8.95 -18.13
C LYS A 157 5.44 10.33 -18.44
N LEU A 158 4.27 10.68 -17.89
CA LEU A 158 3.71 12.04 -18.03
C LEU A 158 4.39 13.04 -17.10
N ILE A 159 5.02 12.56 -16.02
CA ILE A 159 5.70 13.40 -15.04
C ILE A 159 7.17 13.59 -15.42
N LEU A 160 7.82 12.50 -15.86
CA LEU A 160 9.24 12.52 -16.20
C LEU A 160 9.45 12.99 -17.64
N SER A 161 10.17 14.08 -17.83
CA SER A 161 10.52 14.63 -19.15
C SER A 161 11.47 13.75 -19.96
N GLY A 162 12.07 12.74 -19.32
CA GLY A 162 13.09 11.90 -19.94
C GLY A 162 14.48 12.54 -20.04
N THR A 163 14.61 13.82 -19.72
CA THR A 163 15.88 14.54 -19.70
C THR A 163 16.33 14.79 -18.26
N HIS A 164 17.62 14.60 -18.02
CA HIS A 164 18.25 14.84 -16.74
C HIS A 164 19.38 15.85 -16.91
N TYR A 165 19.09 17.15 -16.78
CA TYR A 165 20.10 18.16 -16.74
C TYR A 165 20.38 18.61 -15.30
N THR A 166 21.65 18.87 -15.01
CA THR A 166 22.11 19.66 -13.85
C THR A 166 22.46 21.06 -14.35
N ARG A 167 22.74 21.99 -13.44
CA ARG A 167 23.23 23.34 -13.85
C ARG A 167 24.48 23.28 -14.72
N GLU A 168 25.31 22.26 -14.52
CA GLU A 168 26.58 22.07 -15.24
C GLU A 168 26.38 21.37 -16.60
N THR A 169 25.35 20.49 -16.71
CA THR A 169 25.12 19.68 -17.91
C THR A 169 24.03 20.24 -18.82
N LEU A 170 23.35 21.33 -18.42
CA LEU A 170 22.36 21.99 -19.26
C LEU A 170 23.06 22.56 -20.50
N PRO A 171 22.56 22.29 -21.74
CA PRO A 171 23.10 22.92 -22.93
C PRO A 171 23.15 24.44 -22.83
N VAL A 172 24.27 25.05 -23.23
CA VAL A 172 24.48 26.50 -23.13
C VAL A 172 23.44 27.30 -23.93
N ASP A 173 22.91 26.73 -24.99
CA ASP A 173 21.90 27.28 -25.87
C ASP A 173 20.46 26.84 -25.51
N TYR A 174 20.25 26.24 -24.32
CA TYR A 174 18.90 25.83 -23.89
C TYR A 174 17.98 27.06 -23.78
N PRO A 175 16.82 27.08 -24.49
CA PRO A 175 15.95 28.24 -24.56
C PRO A 175 15.44 28.67 -23.18
N GLY A 176 15.81 29.88 -22.73
CA GLY A 176 15.45 30.42 -21.42
C GLY A 176 16.28 29.92 -20.24
N GLY A 177 17.32 29.11 -20.50
CA GLY A 177 18.30 28.68 -19.50
C GLY A 177 17.72 27.80 -18.39
N TRP A 178 18.43 27.73 -17.26
CA TRP A 178 18.08 26.87 -16.12
C TRP A 178 16.68 27.10 -15.56
N GLN A 179 16.24 28.36 -15.47
CA GLN A 179 14.92 28.67 -14.92
C GLN A 179 13.78 28.16 -15.78
N ALA A 180 13.93 28.22 -17.11
CA ALA A 180 12.95 27.70 -18.03
C ALA A 180 12.86 26.16 -17.96
N TYR A 181 14.01 25.49 -17.84
CA TYR A 181 14.07 24.04 -17.62
C TYR A 181 13.35 23.65 -16.32
N ILE A 182 13.66 24.28 -15.20
CA ILE A 182 13.00 24.00 -13.90
C ILE A 182 11.50 24.30 -13.98
N GLN A 183 11.08 25.36 -14.69
CA GLN A 183 9.67 25.66 -14.85
C GLN A 183 8.94 24.58 -15.64
N LEU A 184 9.54 24.07 -16.71
CA LEU A 184 8.98 22.98 -17.51
C LEU A 184 8.83 21.71 -16.67
N GLU A 185 9.85 21.35 -15.90
CA GLU A 185 9.82 20.19 -15.00
C GLU A 185 8.77 20.36 -13.88
N THR A 186 8.60 21.57 -13.37
CA THR A 186 7.56 21.89 -12.37
C THR A 186 6.16 21.81 -12.97
N ASP A 187 5.98 22.28 -14.19
CA ASP A 187 4.69 22.25 -14.88
C ASP A 187 4.26 20.81 -15.25
N ALA A 188 5.22 19.93 -15.54
CA ALA A 188 4.97 18.53 -15.82
C ALA A 188 4.29 17.81 -14.63
N MET A 189 4.51 18.26 -13.39
CA MET A 189 3.85 17.69 -12.21
C MET A 189 2.36 18.03 -12.10
N LYS A 190 1.92 19.16 -12.66
CA LYS A 190 0.56 19.70 -12.48
C LYS A 190 -0.50 18.82 -13.14
N LEU A 191 -0.28 18.42 -14.39
CA LEU A 191 -1.28 17.70 -15.18
C LEU A 191 -1.66 16.34 -14.59
N PRO A 192 -0.73 15.44 -14.20
CA PRO A 192 -1.06 14.16 -13.58
C PRO A 192 -1.85 14.30 -12.27
N TYR A 193 -1.49 15.28 -11.43
CA TYR A 193 -2.20 15.49 -10.17
C TYR A 193 -3.54 16.19 -10.37
N LEU A 194 -3.71 17.02 -11.41
CA LEU A 194 -5.02 17.53 -11.80
C LEU A 194 -5.94 16.40 -12.24
N ILE A 195 -5.46 15.51 -13.11
CA ILE A 195 -6.23 14.35 -13.57
C ILE A 195 -6.62 13.48 -12.37
N LEU A 196 -5.69 13.19 -11.47
CA LEU A 196 -5.96 12.43 -10.28
C LEU A 196 -7.00 13.13 -9.39
N ALA A 197 -6.86 14.43 -9.13
CA ALA A 197 -7.80 15.22 -8.33
C ALA A 197 -9.21 15.21 -8.93
N LEU A 198 -9.35 15.39 -10.25
CA LEU A 198 -10.64 15.34 -10.93
C LEU A 198 -11.27 13.95 -10.89
N LEU A 199 -10.48 12.88 -11.03
CA LEU A 199 -10.97 11.52 -10.88
C LEU A 199 -11.44 11.24 -9.45
N LEU A 200 -10.69 11.66 -8.44
CA LEU A 200 -11.07 11.51 -7.03
C LEU A 200 -12.35 12.30 -6.72
N LEU A 201 -12.48 13.52 -7.26
CA LEU A 201 -13.68 14.34 -7.12
C LEU A 201 -14.89 13.67 -7.78
N ALA A 202 -14.73 13.18 -9.01
CA ALA A 202 -15.81 12.49 -9.73
C ALA A 202 -16.30 11.26 -8.94
N ILE A 203 -15.38 10.46 -8.41
CA ILE A 203 -15.75 9.31 -7.58
C ILE A 203 -16.39 9.77 -6.25
N ALA A 204 -15.92 10.85 -5.62
CA ALA A 204 -16.55 11.42 -4.43
C ALA A 204 -18.02 11.80 -4.70
N VAL A 205 -18.29 12.45 -5.83
CA VAL A 205 -19.64 12.79 -6.26
C VAL A 205 -20.51 11.53 -6.44
N VAL A 206 -19.97 10.50 -7.12
CA VAL A 206 -20.68 9.22 -7.27
C VAL A 206 -20.99 8.59 -5.91
N PHE A 207 -20.04 8.63 -4.95
CA PHE A 207 -20.27 8.13 -3.59
C PHE A 207 -21.34 8.92 -2.84
N VAL A 208 -21.41 10.24 -3.01
CA VAL A 208 -22.46 11.08 -2.38
C VAL A 208 -23.84 10.58 -2.79
N PHE A 209 -24.08 10.36 -4.08
CA PHE A 209 -25.37 9.94 -4.62
C PHE A 209 -25.63 8.43 -4.50
N SER A 210 -24.61 7.60 -4.25
CA SER A 210 -24.77 6.16 -4.14
C SER A 210 -25.48 5.77 -2.83
N LYS A 211 -26.38 4.77 -2.91
CA LYS A 211 -26.99 4.14 -1.73
C LYS A 211 -26.12 2.97 -1.28
N LEU A 212 -25.17 3.25 -0.39
CA LEU A 212 -24.35 2.19 0.21
C LEU A 212 -25.08 1.56 1.41
N PRO A 213 -25.05 0.23 1.55
CA PRO A 213 -25.59 -0.44 2.74
C PRO A 213 -24.89 0.07 4.02
N LYS A 214 -25.70 0.43 5.01
CA LYS A 214 -25.22 0.79 6.35
C LYS A 214 -24.91 -0.51 7.12
N ILE A 215 -23.82 -1.19 6.79
CA ILE A 215 -23.43 -2.43 7.46
C ILE A 215 -22.50 -2.08 8.62
N GLY A 216 -22.78 -2.65 9.79
CA GLY A 216 -22.05 -2.35 11.02
C GLY A 216 -22.57 -1.12 11.79
N ASP A 217 -23.57 -0.41 11.23
CA ASP A 217 -24.31 0.64 11.93
C ASP A 217 -25.72 0.13 12.34
N GLU A 218 -26.19 -1.00 11.77
CA GLU A 218 -27.50 -1.61 12.05
C GLU A 218 -27.39 -2.82 12.98
N GLY A 219 -27.00 -2.62 14.21
CA GLY A 219 -26.93 -3.74 15.15
C GLY A 219 -26.54 -3.40 16.56
N ALA A 220 -26.36 -2.15 16.82
CA ALA A 220 -26.24 -1.64 18.18
C ALA A 220 -27.53 -0.98 18.61
N GLU A 221 -28.61 -1.75 18.83
CA GLU A 221 -29.40 -1.39 20.01
C GLU A 221 -28.41 -1.40 21.18
N PRO A 222 -28.35 -0.33 22.00
CA PRO A 222 -27.46 -0.30 23.14
C PRO A 222 -27.91 -1.38 24.12
N ALA A 223 -27.41 -2.60 23.95
CA ALA A 223 -27.49 -3.61 24.99
C ALA A 223 -26.72 -3.03 26.17
N SER A 224 -27.49 -2.54 27.11
CA SER A 224 -27.07 -1.93 28.39
C SER A 224 -26.24 -0.64 28.27
N GLY A 225 -26.85 0.50 28.54
CA GLY A 225 -26.39 1.78 29.09
C GLY A 225 -24.91 2.20 29.14
N LYS A 226 -23.99 1.46 28.52
CA LYS A 226 -22.58 1.82 28.41
C LYS A 226 -22.34 2.65 27.18
N LYS A 227 -21.91 3.91 27.35
CA LYS A 227 -21.39 4.76 26.26
C LYS A 227 -20.37 3.97 25.44
N GLU A 228 -20.66 3.78 24.17
CA GLU A 228 -19.75 3.10 23.23
C GLU A 228 -18.42 3.87 23.18
N LYS A 229 -17.32 3.21 23.54
CA LYS A 229 -15.99 3.83 23.53
C LYS A 229 -15.64 4.21 22.09
N LEU A 230 -15.21 5.45 21.86
CA LEU A 230 -14.80 5.95 20.53
C LEU A 230 -13.73 5.07 19.88
N ILE A 231 -12.75 4.61 20.66
CA ILE A 231 -11.80 3.55 20.30
C ILE A 231 -11.85 2.49 21.38
N ASP A 232 -11.95 1.27 20.97
CA ASP A 232 -11.96 0.12 21.87
C ASP A 232 -10.63 -0.61 21.78
N PHE A 233 -9.73 -0.32 22.73
CA PHE A 233 -8.45 -1.03 22.86
C PHE A 233 -8.63 -2.47 23.36
N ASP A 234 -9.79 -2.77 23.97
CA ASP A 234 -10.07 -4.14 24.45
C ASP A 234 -10.17 -5.13 23.29
N VAL A 235 -10.37 -4.64 22.05
CA VAL A 235 -10.35 -5.46 20.85
C VAL A 235 -9.00 -6.20 20.68
N LEU A 236 -7.88 -5.64 21.16
CA LEU A 236 -6.57 -6.28 21.15
C LEU A 236 -6.45 -7.48 22.12
N LYS A 237 -7.41 -7.65 23.02
CA LYS A 237 -7.52 -8.86 23.86
C LYS A 237 -7.95 -10.07 23.02
N ARG A 238 -8.64 -9.85 21.87
CA ARG A 238 -8.96 -10.89 20.91
C ARG A 238 -7.68 -11.44 20.27
N SER A 239 -7.37 -12.69 20.57
CA SER A 239 -6.11 -13.33 20.18
C SER A 239 -5.85 -13.27 18.67
N HIS A 240 -6.87 -13.58 17.86
CA HIS A 240 -6.76 -13.59 16.39
C HIS A 240 -6.47 -12.20 15.80
N LEU A 241 -7.01 -11.11 16.40
CA LEU A 241 -6.68 -9.76 15.96
C LEU A 241 -5.26 -9.39 16.36
N ARG A 242 -4.88 -9.65 17.61
CA ARG A 242 -3.51 -9.33 18.10
C ARG A 242 -2.44 -10.01 17.26
N TRP A 243 -2.58 -11.29 16.99
CA TRP A 243 -1.68 -12.02 16.09
C TRP A 243 -1.79 -11.52 14.64
N GLY A 244 -2.97 -11.09 14.20
CA GLY A 244 -3.18 -10.46 12.90
C GLY A 244 -2.41 -9.16 12.75
N VAL A 245 -2.42 -8.29 13.76
CA VAL A 245 -1.65 -7.02 13.79
C VAL A 245 -0.15 -7.30 13.73
N ILE A 246 0.34 -8.27 14.52
CA ILE A 246 1.75 -8.70 14.51
C ILE A 246 2.11 -9.26 13.12
N ALA A 247 1.30 -10.15 12.56
CA ALA A 247 1.54 -10.73 11.24
C ALA A 247 1.54 -9.67 10.12
N GLN A 248 0.65 -8.67 10.20
CA GLN A 248 0.63 -7.55 9.27
C GLN A 248 1.88 -6.68 9.34
N PHE A 249 2.38 -6.40 10.55
CA PHE A 249 3.62 -5.65 10.73
C PHE A 249 4.81 -6.36 10.07
N PHE A 250 4.98 -7.64 10.36
CA PHE A 250 6.06 -8.43 9.78
C PHE A 250 5.87 -8.65 8.27
N TYR A 251 4.64 -8.93 7.82
CA TYR A 251 4.38 -9.08 6.39
C TYR A 251 4.75 -7.84 5.59
N ASN A 252 4.22 -6.68 6.00
CA ASN A 252 4.46 -5.42 5.28
C ASN A 252 5.96 -5.10 5.26
N GLY A 253 6.63 -5.22 6.39
CA GLY A 253 8.06 -4.97 6.47
C GLY A 253 8.90 -5.95 5.64
N GLY A 254 8.59 -7.24 5.67
CA GLY A 254 9.29 -8.26 4.86
C GLY A 254 9.07 -8.06 3.37
N GLN A 255 7.83 -7.76 2.96
CA GLN A 255 7.49 -7.43 1.56
C GLN A 255 8.27 -6.22 1.07
N THR A 256 8.25 -5.12 1.84
CA THR A 256 8.91 -3.88 1.43
C THR A 256 10.42 -4.03 1.43
N ALA A 257 11.00 -4.81 2.35
CA ALA A 257 12.42 -5.11 2.35
C ALA A 257 12.86 -5.79 1.03
N ILE A 258 12.10 -6.79 0.58
CA ILE A 258 12.39 -7.47 -0.70
C ILE A 258 12.18 -6.53 -1.87
N ASN A 259 11.08 -5.76 -1.91
CA ASN A 259 10.78 -4.84 -3.00
C ASN A 259 11.85 -3.75 -3.16
N SER A 260 12.23 -3.11 -2.06
CA SER A 260 13.18 -1.99 -2.08
C SER A 260 14.59 -2.41 -2.46
N LEU A 261 14.97 -3.63 -2.08
CA LEU A 261 16.31 -4.15 -2.33
C LEU A 261 16.42 -4.99 -3.61
N PHE A 262 15.31 -5.18 -4.34
CA PHE A 262 15.28 -6.03 -5.53
C PHE A 262 16.22 -5.55 -6.62
N LEU A 263 16.20 -4.26 -6.96
CA LEU A 263 17.09 -3.70 -8.00
C LEU A 263 18.55 -3.72 -7.56
N VAL A 264 18.82 -3.45 -6.27
CA VAL A 264 20.17 -3.58 -5.71
C VAL A 264 20.66 -5.01 -5.86
N TYR A 265 19.81 -5.99 -5.53
CA TYR A 265 20.15 -7.40 -5.71
C TYR A 265 20.47 -7.73 -7.18
N CYS A 266 19.63 -7.31 -8.12
CA CYS A 266 19.84 -7.55 -9.54
C CYS A 266 21.18 -7.01 -10.04
N CYS A 267 21.50 -5.77 -9.73
CA CYS A 267 22.70 -5.10 -10.23
C CYS A 267 23.96 -5.58 -9.50
N THR A 268 23.92 -5.64 -8.17
CA THR A 268 25.12 -5.91 -7.37
C THR A 268 25.44 -7.41 -7.27
N TYR A 269 24.41 -8.24 -7.15
CA TYR A 269 24.60 -9.65 -6.79
C TYR A 269 24.24 -10.64 -7.88
N ALA A 270 23.31 -10.31 -8.78
CA ALA A 270 23.06 -11.08 -9.99
C ALA A 270 23.90 -10.58 -11.19
N GLY A 271 24.65 -9.47 -11.05
CA GLY A 271 25.55 -8.94 -12.08
C GLY A 271 24.83 -8.42 -13.33
N LEU A 272 23.56 -8.00 -13.21
CA LEU A 272 22.77 -7.56 -14.36
C LEU A 272 22.96 -6.06 -14.63
N PRO A 273 22.97 -5.64 -15.89
CA PRO A 273 22.84 -4.23 -16.26
C PRO A 273 21.54 -3.62 -15.74
N GLU A 274 21.51 -2.31 -15.49
CA GLU A 274 20.38 -1.62 -14.87
C GLU A 274 19.08 -1.70 -15.71
N ASP A 275 19.16 -1.66 -17.02
CA ASP A 275 18.05 -1.83 -17.95
C ASP A 275 17.43 -3.23 -17.85
N THR A 276 18.28 -4.26 -17.79
CA THR A 276 17.87 -5.64 -17.60
C THR A 276 17.27 -5.86 -16.21
N ALA A 277 17.88 -5.28 -15.16
CA ALA A 277 17.37 -5.31 -13.80
C ALA A 277 15.96 -4.69 -13.69
N THR A 278 15.72 -3.57 -14.38
CA THR A 278 14.41 -2.93 -14.48
C THR A 278 13.38 -3.84 -15.16
N THR A 279 13.78 -4.58 -16.19
CA THR A 279 12.91 -5.58 -16.85
C THR A 279 12.53 -6.70 -15.87
N PHE A 280 13.49 -7.23 -15.11
CA PHE A 280 13.20 -8.21 -14.06
C PHE A 280 12.31 -7.67 -12.96
N PHE A 281 12.44 -6.40 -12.59
CA PHE A 281 11.51 -5.76 -11.65
C PHE A 281 10.09 -5.69 -12.20
N GLY A 282 9.93 -5.43 -13.50
CA GLY A 282 8.64 -5.54 -14.19
C GLY A 282 8.05 -6.95 -14.12
N LEU A 283 8.87 -7.99 -14.34
CA LEU A 283 8.47 -9.39 -14.19
C LEU A 283 8.10 -9.74 -12.73
N TYR A 284 8.83 -9.20 -11.76
CA TYR A 284 8.53 -9.33 -10.34
C TYR A 284 7.13 -8.76 -10.00
N MET A 285 6.81 -7.57 -10.49
CA MET A 285 5.48 -6.96 -10.31
C MET A 285 4.37 -7.73 -11.04
N LEU A 286 4.69 -8.26 -12.23
CA LEU A 286 3.75 -9.12 -12.97
C LEU A 286 3.49 -10.44 -12.21
N ALA A 287 4.51 -11.07 -11.65
CA ALA A 287 4.36 -12.27 -10.83
C ALA A 287 3.47 -12.02 -9.61
N PHE A 288 3.63 -10.86 -8.96
CA PHE A 288 2.76 -10.43 -7.85
C PHE A 288 1.31 -10.29 -8.27
N LEU A 289 1.06 -9.65 -9.41
CA LEU A 289 -0.29 -9.47 -9.95
C LEU A 289 -0.93 -10.83 -10.32
N LEU A 290 -0.22 -11.68 -11.05
CA LEU A 290 -0.68 -13.00 -11.43
C LEU A 290 -0.94 -13.89 -10.20
N GLY A 291 -0.04 -13.88 -9.23
CA GLY A 291 -0.19 -14.59 -7.96
C GLY A 291 -1.47 -14.20 -7.22
N ARG A 292 -1.82 -12.92 -7.25
CA ARG A 292 -3.05 -12.41 -6.64
C ARG A 292 -4.30 -12.86 -7.37
N TRP A 293 -4.31 -12.81 -8.70
CA TRP A 293 -5.44 -13.28 -9.49
C TRP A 293 -5.65 -14.79 -9.36
N ILE A 294 -4.58 -15.56 -9.51
CA ILE A 294 -4.61 -17.02 -9.37
C ILE A 294 -4.99 -17.42 -7.95
N GLY A 295 -4.35 -16.82 -6.95
CA GLY A 295 -4.63 -17.09 -5.54
C GLY A 295 -6.08 -16.77 -5.15
N THR A 296 -6.62 -15.64 -5.64
CA THR A 296 -8.04 -15.28 -5.42
C THR A 296 -8.98 -16.30 -6.06
N GLY A 297 -8.63 -16.80 -7.25
CA GLY A 297 -9.37 -17.88 -7.92
C GLY A 297 -9.34 -19.18 -7.13
N LEU A 298 -8.18 -19.57 -6.62
CA LEU A 298 -7.99 -20.78 -5.82
C LEU A 298 -8.78 -20.75 -4.49
N MET A 299 -9.03 -19.56 -3.92
CA MET A 299 -9.86 -19.40 -2.70
C MET A 299 -11.33 -19.83 -2.87
N VAL A 300 -11.75 -20.21 -4.09
CA VAL A 300 -13.06 -20.87 -4.33
C VAL A 300 -13.05 -22.30 -3.81
N LYS A 301 -11.89 -22.98 -3.91
CA LYS A 301 -11.73 -24.40 -3.59
C LYS A 301 -11.01 -24.63 -2.26
N PHE A 302 -10.05 -23.77 -1.94
CA PHE A 302 -9.18 -23.90 -0.77
C PHE A 302 -9.52 -22.86 0.30
N ARG A 303 -9.34 -23.23 1.56
CA ARG A 303 -9.55 -22.30 2.69
C ARG A 303 -8.50 -21.20 2.68
N PRO A 304 -8.88 -19.93 2.86
CA PRO A 304 -7.93 -18.80 2.84
C PRO A 304 -6.77 -18.93 3.83
N GLN A 305 -7.02 -19.47 5.02
CA GLN A 305 -5.99 -19.67 6.04
C GLN A 305 -4.97 -20.73 5.63
N ASP A 306 -5.40 -21.83 4.99
CA ASP A 306 -4.51 -22.90 4.53
C ASP A 306 -3.63 -22.38 3.37
N MET A 307 -4.22 -21.60 2.47
CA MET A 307 -3.47 -20.94 1.40
C MET A 307 -2.44 -19.95 1.98
N LEU A 308 -2.83 -19.15 2.98
CA LEU A 308 -1.92 -18.22 3.67
C LEU A 308 -0.71 -18.98 4.26
N LEU A 309 -0.96 -20.11 4.92
CA LEU A 309 0.09 -20.95 5.49
C LEU A 309 1.03 -21.49 4.41
N VAL A 310 0.48 -22.08 3.32
CA VAL A 310 1.29 -22.62 2.21
C VAL A 310 2.11 -21.53 1.54
N TYR A 311 1.52 -20.37 1.26
CA TYR A 311 2.21 -19.24 0.63
C TYR A 311 3.32 -18.70 1.53
N ALA A 312 3.10 -18.62 2.85
CA ALA A 312 4.12 -18.20 3.80
C ALA A 312 5.28 -19.20 3.90
N LEU A 313 4.98 -20.51 3.94
CA LEU A 313 5.99 -21.57 3.95
C LEU A 313 6.82 -21.58 2.68
N MET A 314 6.18 -21.37 1.51
CA MET A 314 6.90 -21.23 0.23
C MET A 314 7.84 -20.02 0.24
N ASN A 315 7.39 -18.88 0.78
CA ASN A 315 8.26 -17.72 0.92
C ASN A 315 9.45 -17.95 1.85
N ILE A 316 9.26 -18.67 2.97
CA ILE A 316 10.35 -19.07 3.86
C ILE A 316 11.37 -19.92 3.11
N LEU A 317 10.90 -20.94 2.39
CA LEU A 317 11.75 -21.82 1.60
C LEU A 317 12.52 -21.06 0.51
N LEU A 318 11.83 -20.18 -0.21
CA LEU A 318 12.45 -19.39 -1.28
C LEU A 318 13.44 -18.35 -0.73
N CYS A 319 13.19 -17.73 0.43
CA CYS A 319 14.20 -16.92 1.11
C CYS A 319 15.45 -17.75 1.45
N GLY A 320 15.26 -19.00 1.92
CA GLY A 320 16.37 -19.94 2.11
C GLY A 320 17.14 -20.22 0.83
N VAL A 321 16.46 -20.35 -0.32
CA VAL A 321 17.10 -20.49 -1.64
C VAL A 321 17.93 -19.25 -1.99
N VAL A 322 17.40 -18.02 -1.77
CA VAL A 322 18.16 -16.78 -1.97
C VAL A 322 19.41 -16.77 -1.10
N MET A 323 19.30 -17.22 0.16
CA MET A 323 20.41 -17.24 1.11
C MET A 323 21.49 -18.28 0.77
N LEU A 324 21.11 -19.44 0.25
CA LEU A 324 22.04 -20.55 0.01
C LEU A 324 22.74 -20.48 -1.36
N TRP A 325 22.05 -20.03 -2.39
CA TRP A 325 22.57 -20.06 -3.78
C TRP A 325 22.88 -18.68 -4.32
N GLY A 326 22.19 -17.64 -3.92
CA GLY A 326 22.44 -16.27 -4.42
C GLY A 326 22.32 -16.12 -5.93
N GLY A 327 22.95 -15.06 -6.48
CA GLY A 327 23.11 -14.83 -7.92
C GLY A 327 21.79 -14.93 -8.71
N MET A 328 21.85 -15.49 -9.91
CA MET A 328 20.66 -15.67 -10.77
C MET A 328 19.63 -16.65 -10.20
N ILE A 329 20.05 -17.68 -9.47
CA ILE A 329 19.11 -18.62 -8.82
C ILE A 329 18.30 -17.88 -7.76
N GLY A 330 18.96 -17.07 -6.94
CA GLY A 330 18.29 -16.21 -5.96
C GLY A 330 17.33 -15.20 -6.61
N LEU A 331 17.69 -14.64 -7.77
CA LEU A 331 16.81 -13.75 -8.54
C LEU A 331 15.50 -14.44 -8.96
N TYR A 332 15.59 -15.65 -9.53
CA TYR A 332 14.40 -16.43 -9.88
C TYR A 332 13.57 -16.81 -8.64
N ALA A 333 14.22 -17.11 -7.52
CA ALA A 333 13.54 -17.33 -6.25
C ALA A 333 12.79 -16.07 -5.79
N MET A 334 13.36 -14.87 -5.96
CA MET A 334 12.69 -13.60 -5.62
C MET A 334 11.46 -13.34 -6.50
N LEU A 335 11.50 -13.69 -7.80
CA LEU A 335 10.30 -13.63 -8.65
C LEU A 335 9.20 -14.56 -8.13
N ALA A 336 9.56 -15.76 -7.68
CA ALA A 336 8.60 -16.69 -7.09
C ALA A 336 8.09 -16.20 -5.72
N ILE A 337 8.94 -15.57 -4.89
CA ILE A 337 8.52 -14.93 -3.63
C ILE A 337 7.43 -13.89 -3.91
N SER A 338 7.59 -13.07 -4.94
CA SER A 338 6.61 -12.06 -5.32
C SER A 338 5.23 -12.67 -5.59
N PHE A 339 5.19 -13.79 -6.31
CA PHE A 339 3.95 -14.53 -6.55
C PHE A 339 3.29 -14.98 -5.24
N PHE A 340 4.05 -15.61 -4.34
CA PHE A 340 3.52 -16.12 -3.07
C PHE A 340 3.23 -15.03 -2.03
N MET A 341 3.83 -13.86 -2.10
CA MET A 341 3.46 -12.73 -1.25
C MET A 341 2.07 -12.15 -1.55
N SER A 342 1.59 -12.30 -2.78
CA SER A 342 0.52 -11.51 -3.37
C SER A 342 -0.81 -11.51 -2.62
N ILE A 343 -1.24 -12.65 -2.03
CA ILE A 343 -2.52 -12.78 -1.30
C ILE A 343 -2.39 -12.59 0.22
N MET A 344 -1.17 -12.47 0.75
CA MET A 344 -0.96 -12.58 2.19
C MET A 344 -1.58 -11.40 2.96
N TYR A 345 -1.34 -10.15 2.51
CA TYR A 345 -1.90 -8.95 3.15
C TYR A 345 -3.42 -9.00 3.30
N PRO A 346 -4.19 -9.12 2.20
CA PRO A 346 -5.64 -9.07 2.29
C PRO A 346 -6.23 -10.29 3.02
N THR A 347 -5.58 -11.44 2.94
CA THR A 347 -6.04 -12.64 3.65
C THR A 347 -5.84 -12.49 5.16
N GLN A 348 -4.68 -12.06 5.62
CA GLN A 348 -4.41 -11.77 7.03
C GLN A 348 -5.37 -10.72 7.58
N PHE A 349 -5.55 -9.60 6.84
CA PHE A 349 -6.43 -8.51 7.22
C PHE A 349 -7.88 -8.99 7.43
N SER A 350 -8.38 -9.75 6.48
CA SER A 350 -9.74 -10.27 6.50
C SER A 350 -9.96 -11.31 7.62
N LEU A 351 -9.00 -12.21 7.85
CA LEU A 351 -9.06 -13.19 8.93
C LEU A 351 -8.99 -12.52 10.32
N ALA A 352 -8.21 -11.46 10.45
CA ALA A 352 -8.06 -10.72 11.70
C ALA A 352 -9.33 -9.94 12.09
N LEU A 353 -10.12 -9.51 11.12
CA LEU A 353 -11.40 -8.81 11.37
C LEU A 353 -12.58 -9.76 11.62
N LYS A 354 -12.40 -11.07 11.42
CA LYS A 354 -13.48 -12.05 11.54
C LYS A 354 -14.06 -12.05 12.96
N GLY A 355 -15.39 -11.92 13.07
CA GLY A 355 -16.09 -12.01 14.34
C GLY A 355 -15.97 -10.78 15.26
N LEU A 356 -15.42 -9.66 14.79
CA LEU A 356 -15.27 -8.44 15.60
C LEU A 356 -16.57 -7.61 15.73
N GLY A 357 -17.56 -7.83 14.85
CA GLY A 357 -18.82 -7.07 14.90
C GLY A 357 -18.59 -5.56 14.96
N ASN A 358 -19.13 -4.89 15.97
CA ASN A 358 -19.01 -3.42 16.17
C ASN A 358 -17.56 -2.96 16.42
N GLN A 359 -16.65 -3.86 16.81
CA GLN A 359 -15.23 -3.56 17.02
C GLN A 359 -14.42 -3.56 15.71
N THR A 360 -15.01 -3.90 14.55
CA THR A 360 -14.33 -3.99 13.25
C THR A 360 -13.60 -2.69 12.89
N LYS A 361 -14.22 -1.52 13.14
CA LYS A 361 -13.60 -0.20 12.86
C LYS A 361 -12.32 0.00 13.69
N SER A 362 -12.34 -0.37 14.98
CA SER A 362 -11.14 -0.30 15.84
C SER A 362 -10.07 -1.32 15.44
N GLY A 363 -10.48 -2.56 15.16
CA GLY A 363 -9.57 -3.62 14.71
C GLY A 363 -8.87 -3.26 13.39
N SER A 364 -9.61 -2.68 12.44
CA SER A 364 -9.07 -2.20 11.17
C SER A 364 -8.00 -1.12 11.37
N ALA A 365 -8.22 -0.17 12.30
CA ALA A 365 -7.23 0.87 12.57
C ALA A 365 -5.89 0.28 13.02
N PHE A 366 -5.89 -0.71 13.92
CA PHE A 366 -4.66 -1.36 14.38
C PHE A 366 -3.96 -2.15 13.26
N LEU A 367 -4.73 -2.80 12.37
CA LEU A 367 -4.18 -3.50 11.22
C LEU A 367 -3.53 -2.54 10.22
N VAL A 368 -4.12 -1.36 9.99
CA VAL A 368 -3.54 -0.33 9.11
C VAL A 368 -2.32 0.32 9.78
N MET A 369 -2.34 0.55 11.10
CA MET A 369 -1.15 1.03 11.82
C MET A 369 0.03 0.07 11.69
N ALA A 370 -0.22 -1.24 11.64
CA ALA A 370 0.83 -2.26 11.48
C ALA A 370 1.62 -2.14 10.17
N ILE A 371 1.10 -1.40 9.17
CA ILE A 371 1.82 -1.09 7.92
C ILE A 371 3.11 -0.29 8.20
N VAL A 372 3.27 0.31 9.38
CA VAL A 372 4.53 0.94 9.81
C VAL A 372 5.73 -0.02 9.76
N GLY A 373 5.52 -1.33 9.71
CA GLY A 373 6.55 -2.31 9.40
C GLY A 373 7.36 -1.99 8.15
N ASN A 374 6.74 -1.32 7.15
CA ASN A 374 7.40 -0.82 5.94
C ASN A 374 8.50 0.21 6.21
N ALA A 375 8.42 0.92 7.33
CA ALA A 375 9.43 1.90 7.72
C ALA A 375 10.58 1.30 8.55
N CYS A 376 10.39 0.15 9.17
CA CYS A 376 11.35 -0.39 10.13
C CYS A 376 12.21 -1.53 9.56
N LEU A 377 11.56 -2.53 8.94
CA LEU A 377 12.23 -3.77 8.57
C LEU A 377 13.08 -3.69 7.30
N PRO A 378 12.74 -2.89 6.27
CA PRO A 378 13.62 -2.68 5.12
C PRO A 378 14.96 -2.05 5.51
N GLN A 379 14.95 -1.08 6.41
CA GLN A 379 16.17 -0.43 6.90
C GLN A 379 17.05 -1.40 7.69
N LEU A 380 16.42 -2.25 8.51
CA LEU A 380 17.14 -3.31 9.22
C LEU A 380 17.78 -4.29 8.23
N THR A 381 17.06 -4.70 7.19
CA THR A 381 17.59 -5.58 6.14
C THR A 381 18.75 -4.92 5.38
N ALA A 382 18.59 -3.66 4.98
CA ALA A 382 19.64 -2.90 4.30
C ALA A 382 20.89 -2.72 5.17
N TYR A 383 20.72 -2.48 6.48
CA TYR A 383 21.82 -2.39 7.43
C TYR A 383 22.62 -3.72 7.48
N PHE A 384 21.94 -4.86 7.57
CA PHE A 384 22.63 -6.16 7.56
C PHE A 384 23.30 -6.47 6.22
N MET A 385 22.77 -6.00 5.10
CA MET A 385 23.42 -6.10 3.80
C MET A 385 24.71 -5.26 3.74
N HIS A 386 24.68 -4.06 4.30
CA HIS A 386 25.83 -3.16 4.32
C HIS A 386 26.96 -3.66 5.22
N VAL A 387 26.61 -4.09 6.44
CA VAL A 387 27.62 -4.56 7.43
C VAL A 387 28.29 -5.87 6.97
N ASN A 388 27.59 -6.68 6.16
CA ASN A 388 28.06 -7.98 5.71
C ASN A 388 28.16 -8.05 4.19
N GLU A 389 28.95 -7.19 3.57
CA GLU A 389 29.07 -7.08 2.11
C GLU A 389 29.42 -8.42 1.41
N HIS A 390 30.19 -9.29 2.09
CA HIS A 390 30.56 -10.62 1.56
C HIS A 390 29.48 -11.69 1.76
N ILE A 391 28.54 -11.50 2.69
CA ILE A 391 27.46 -12.44 3.02
C ILE A 391 26.09 -11.74 3.05
N TYR A 392 25.90 -10.78 2.14
CA TYR A 392 24.67 -10.00 1.96
C TYR A 392 23.39 -10.84 1.92
N TYR A 393 23.49 -12.06 1.41
CA TYR A 393 22.37 -12.99 1.32
C TYR A 393 21.80 -13.37 2.69
N VAL A 394 22.59 -13.31 3.77
CA VAL A 394 22.13 -13.55 5.14
C VAL A 394 21.06 -12.51 5.56
N ALA A 395 21.11 -11.30 5.00
CA ALA A 395 20.10 -10.27 5.26
C ALA A 395 18.67 -10.70 4.88
N TYR A 396 18.54 -11.65 3.91
CA TYR A 396 17.24 -12.24 3.56
C TYR A 396 16.67 -13.16 4.64
N GLY A 397 17.44 -13.47 5.68
CA GLY A 397 16.95 -14.07 6.91
C GLY A 397 15.90 -13.21 7.64
N ILE A 398 15.95 -11.86 7.49
CA ILE A 398 14.96 -10.95 8.08
C ILE A 398 13.60 -11.13 7.42
N PRO A 399 13.41 -11.02 6.08
CA PRO A 399 12.17 -11.39 5.42
C PRO A 399 11.71 -12.83 5.72
N MET A 400 12.64 -13.79 5.80
CA MET A 400 12.32 -15.17 6.14
C MET A 400 11.65 -15.27 7.53
N ILE A 401 12.18 -14.58 8.55
CA ILE A 401 11.59 -14.49 9.88
C ILE A 401 10.22 -13.82 9.80
N CYS A 402 10.08 -12.76 8.99
CA CYS A 402 8.80 -12.08 8.78
C CYS A 402 7.73 -13.05 8.25
N PHE A 403 8.07 -13.88 7.28
CA PHE A 403 7.15 -14.90 6.76
C PHE A 403 6.87 -16.03 7.75
N ALA A 404 7.77 -16.31 8.69
CA ALA A 404 7.51 -17.25 9.77
C ALA A 404 6.38 -16.77 10.70
N PHE A 405 6.31 -15.46 11.02
CA PHE A 405 5.16 -14.89 11.73
C PHE A 405 3.86 -15.03 10.93
N CYS A 406 3.92 -14.83 9.62
CA CYS A 406 2.77 -15.02 8.73
C CYS A 406 2.32 -16.50 8.68
N ALA A 407 3.26 -17.44 8.63
CA ALA A 407 2.98 -18.87 8.67
C ALA A 407 2.33 -19.28 10.00
N TYR A 408 2.86 -18.79 11.14
CA TYR A 408 2.25 -19.01 12.44
C TYR A 408 0.81 -18.49 12.48
N TYR A 409 0.58 -17.30 11.91
CA TYR A 409 -0.76 -16.73 11.82
C TYR A 409 -1.70 -17.62 11.01
N GLY A 410 -1.28 -18.08 9.83
CA GLY A 410 -2.06 -18.99 8.98
C GLY A 410 -2.31 -20.36 9.62
N TRP A 411 -1.45 -20.82 10.53
CA TRP A 411 -1.59 -22.11 11.21
C TRP A 411 -2.49 -22.04 12.46
N LYS A 412 -2.18 -21.13 13.39
CA LYS A 412 -2.84 -21.02 14.70
C LYS A 412 -3.41 -19.65 15.01
N GLY A 413 -2.69 -18.56 14.64
CA GLY A 413 -2.98 -17.23 15.10
C GLY A 413 -4.33 -16.66 14.64
N TYR A 414 -4.87 -17.15 13.53
CA TYR A 414 -6.16 -16.73 12.98
C TYR A 414 -7.37 -17.26 13.72
N LYS A 415 -7.20 -18.26 14.59
CA LYS A 415 -8.33 -18.91 15.27
C LYS A 415 -9.00 -17.93 16.23
N VAL A 416 -10.30 -17.76 16.06
CA VAL A 416 -11.13 -17.02 17.00
C VAL A 416 -11.25 -17.90 18.25
N ILE A 417 -10.62 -17.47 19.35
CA ILE A 417 -10.75 -18.10 20.65
C ILE A 417 -11.65 -17.15 21.44
N ASP A 418 -12.83 -17.61 21.78
CA ASP A 418 -13.81 -16.91 22.61
C ASP A 418 -13.33 -16.73 24.04
#